data_bca2a51bb70fae49bed91d41ccb55a26
#
_entry.id   bca2a51bb70fae49bed91d41ccb55a26
#
_cell.length_a   1.000
_cell.length_b   1.000
_cell.length_c   1.000
_cell.angle_alpha   90.00
_cell.angle_beta   90.00
_cell.angle_gamma   90.00
#
_symmetry.space_group_name_H-M   'P 1'
#
loop_
_entity.id
_entity.type
_entity.pdbx_description
1 polymer ?
#
loop_
_entity_poly.entity_id
_entity_poly.type
_entity_poly.pdbx_seq_one_letter_code
_entity_poly.pdbx_strand_id
1 'polypeptide(L)'
;TNKILNENWQKKISQYKLDPTLNWHIAEIISLEDNEIQFKIINSRKETIKETIFYKNLKWSVPKKKLIKDIHKIGDIIFVKKEKNNWLLKQYPKVNGGIVVLEPFTGDVLALVGGFNFKKSEFNRVTQAKRQPGSAFKPIVYAAALENGFAPNSIILDAPFVESQGVGLKNWKPENYGKKFYGPSTFRKG
;
A
#
# COMPACT_ATOMS: atom_id res chain seq x y z
N THR A 1 -2.86 -38.22 21.45
CA THR A 1 -3.50 -36.87 21.40
C THR A 1 -2.68 -35.90 20.58
N ASN A 2 -1.37 -35.82 20.81
CA ASN A 2 -0.49 -34.88 20.06
C ASN A 2 -0.35 -35.20 18.56
N LYS A 3 -0.44 -36.49 18.17
CA LYS A 3 -0.33 -36.92 16.77
C LYS A 3 -1.57 -36.51 15.96
N ILE A 4 -2.76 -36.69 16.53
CA ILE A 4 -4.04 -36.29 15.90
C ILE A 4 -4.16 -34.76 15.78
N LEU A 5 -3.69 -34.02 16.79
CA LEU A 5 -3.62 -32.53 16.74
C LEU A 5 -2.66 -32.05 15.67
N ASN A 6 -1.52 -32.71 15.47
CA ASN A 6 -0.56 -32.36 14.42
C ASN A 6 -1.09 -32.65 13.01
N GLU A 7 -1.75 -33.77 12.78
CA GLU A 7 -2.33 -34.10 11.47
C GLU A 7 -3.46 -33.15 11.08
N ASN A 8 -4.33 -32.79 12.02
CA ASN A 8 -5.41 -31.83 11.79
C ASN A 8 -4.87 -30.41 11.49
N TRP A 9 -3.82 -30.02 12.18
CA TRP A 9 -3.20 -28.73 11.95
C TRP A 9 -2.45 -28.69 10.60
N GLN A 10 -1.68 -29.72 10.25
CA GLN A 10 -1.01 -29.82 8.95
C GLN A 10 -2.01 -29.74 7.79
N LYS A 11 -3.16 -30.44 7.91
CA LYS A 11 -4.24 -30.37 6.93
C LYS A 11 -4.84 -28.97 6.84
N LYS A 12 -5.02 -28.29 7.98
CA LYS A 12 -5.54 -26.93 8.05
C LYS A 12 -4.63 -25.92 7.33
N ILE A 13 -3.31 -26.03 7.48
CA ILE A 13 -2.37 -25.11 6.85
C ILE A 13 -2.05 -25.43 5.39
N SER A 14 -2.20 -26.69 4.95
CA SER A 14 -1.92 -27.11 3.57
C SER A 14 -2.78 -26.41 2.51
N GLN A 15 -3.94 -25.90 2.91
CA GLN A 15 -4.81 -25.10 2.04
C GLN A 15 -4.27 -23.69 1.76
N TYR A 16 -3.31 -23.19 2.55
CA TYR A 16 -2.72 -21.86 2.36
C TYR A 16 -1.45 -21.97 1.52
N LYS A 17 -1.49 -21.42 0.31
CA LYS A 17 -0.33 -21.35 -0.57
C LYS A 17 0.39 -20.01 -0.36
N LEU A 18 1.60 -20.07 0.19
CA LEU A 18 2.48 -18.91 0.26
C LEU A 18 3.34 -18.80 -0.99
N ASP A 19 3.64 -17.58 -1.38
CA ASP A 19 4.70 -17.33 -2.35
C ASP A 19 6.06 -17.52 -1.67
N PRO A 20 6.91 -18.45 -2.15
CA PRO A 20 8.22 -18.70 -1.55
C PRO A 20 9.13 -17.46 -1.51
N THR A 21 8.94 -16.50 -2.44
CA THR A 21 9.75 -15.27 -2.48
C THR A 21 9.54 -14.34 -1.30
N LEU A 22 8.42 -14.48 -0.58
CA LEU A 22 8.11 -13.64 0.58
C LEU A 22 8.88 -14.05 1.85
N ASN A 23 9.41 -15.27 1.88
CA ASN A 23 10.03 -15.85 3.08
C ASN A 23 9.11 -15.76 4.33
N TRP A 24 7.82 -15.98 4.12
CA TRP A 24 6.82 -16.03 5.19
C TRP A 24 6.54 -17.46 5.62
N HIS A 25 6.07 -17.62 6.83
CA HIS A 25 5.60 -18.89 7.37
C HIS A 25 4.12 -18.78 7.74
N ILE A 26 3.41 -19.90 7.63
CA ILE A 26 2.05 -20.04 8.14
C ILE A 26 2.17 -20.49 9.59
N ALA A 27 1.48 -19.80 10.48
CA ALA A 27 1.50 -20.05 11.91
C ALA A 27 0.09 -20.15 12.49
N GLU A 28 -0.07 -20.88 13.58
CA GLU A 28 -1.31 -20.92 14.34
C GLU A 28 -1.07 -20.33 15.74
N ILE A 29 -1.93 -19.42 16.14
CA ILE A 29 -1.91 -18.81 17.47
C ILE A 29 -2.25 -19.84 18.53
N ILE A 30 -1.40 -19.99 19.55
CA ILE A 30 -1.59 -20.92 20.65
C ILE A 30 -1.83 -20.25 22.00
N SER A 31 -1.37 -18.99 22.17
CA SER A 31 -1.64 -18.17 23.36
C SER A 31 -1.68 -16.70 22.98
N LEU A 32 -2.46 -15.92 23.73
CA LEU A 32 -2.60 -14.47 23.60
C LEU A 32 -2.39 -13.82 24.96
N GLU A 33 -1.36 -13.02 25.06
CA GLU A 33 -1.05 -12.18 26.21
C GLU A 33 -1.25 -10.69 25.86
N ASP A 34 -1.19 -9.82 26.84
CA ASP A 34 -1.41 -8.39 26.62
C ASP A 34 -0.35 -7.76 25.69
N ASN A 35 0.89 -8.29 25.73
CA ASN A 35 2.02 -7.74 24.99
C ASN A 35 2.68 -8.71 24.00
N GLU A 36 2.13 -9.91 23.84
CA GLU A 36 2.69 -10.91 22.92
C GLU A 36 1.67 -11.91 22.41
N ILE A 37 2.00 -12.55 21.32
CA ILE A 37 1.29 -13.70 20.75
C ILE A 37 2.27 -14.86 20.70
N GLN A 38 1.91 -15.99 21.31
CA GLN A 38 2.62 -17.24 21.10
C GLN A 38 1.96 -18.01 19.96
N PHE A 39 2.78 -18.57 19.09
CA PHE A 39 2.31 -19.30 17.92
C PHE A 39 3.18 -20.53 17.66
N LYS A 40 2.68 -21.43 16.85
CA LYS A 40 3.42 -22.60 16.37
C LYS A 40 3.57 -22.56 14.84
N ILE A 41 4.73 -22.98 14.36
CA ILE A 41 5.04 -23.16 12.94
C ILE A 41 5.65 -24.53 12.70
N ILE A 42 5.67 -24.95 11.42
CA ILE A 42 6.48 -26.09 10.98
C ILE A 42 7.80 -25.56 10.43
N ASN A 43 8.90 -26.04 10.97
CA ASN A 43 10.23 -25.70 10.45
C ASN A 43 10.60 -26.52 9.20
N SER A 44 11.77 -26.26 8.63
CA SER A 44 12.28 -26.98 7.46
C SER A 44 12.51 -28.47 7.69
N ARG A 45 12.67 -28.91 8.94
CA ARG A 45 12.77 -30.31 9.34
C ARG A 45 11.42 -30.98 9.59
N LYS A 46 10.30 -30.30 9.26
CA LYS A 46 8.93 -30.74 9.51
C LYS A 46 8.58 -30.89 11.01
N GLU A 47 9.34 -30.23 11.88
CA GLU A 47 9.06 -30.22 13.32
C GLU A 47 8.19 -29.00 13.67
N THR A 48 7.27 -29.20 14.62
CA THR A 48 6.48 -28.08 15.15
C THR A 48 7.28 -27.38 16.23
N ILE A 49 7.55 -26.11 16.01
CA ILE A 49 8.23 -25.25 16.98
C ILE A 49 7.28 -24.14 17.47
N LYS A 50 7.47 -23.73 18.72
CA LYS A 50 6.74 -22.62 19.33
C LYS A 50 7.66 -21.37 19.32
N GLU A 51 7.08 -20.24 18.98
CA GLU A 51 7.77 -18.96 18.89
C GLU A 51 6.84 -17.84 19.36
N THR A 52 7.40 -16.62 19.54
CA THR A 52 6.65 -15.49 20.09
C THR A 52 6.80 -14.26 19.21
N ILE A 53 5.68 -13.52 19.02
CA ILE A 53 5.67 -12.18 18.43
C ILE A 53 5.37 -11.19 19.55
N PHE A 54 6.29 -10.28 19.81
CA PHE A 54 6.08 -9.19 20.75
C PHE A 54 5.21 -8.07 20.16
N TYR A 55 4.47 -7.36 21.00
CA TYR A 55 3.54 -6.30 20.61
C TYR A 55 4.11 -5.28 19.61
N LYS A 56 5.37 -4.86 19.79
CA LYS A 56 6.05 -3.93 18.86
C LYS A 56 6.03 -4.40 17.39
N ASN A 57 5.99 -5.71 17.17
CA ASN A 57 6.08 -6.35 15.86
C ASN A 57 4.69 -6.71 15.27
N LEU A 58 3.62 -6.49 16.01
CA LEU A 58 2.23 -6.72 15.60
C LEU A 58 1.32 -5.50 15.82
N LYS A 59 1.84 -4.42 16.42
CA LYS A 59 1.10 -3.20 16.77
C LYS A 59 0.28 -2.63 15.61
N TRP A 60 0.76 -2.75 14.39
CA TRP A 60 0.05 -2.26 13.20
C TRP A 60 -1.30 -2.97 12.96
N SER A 61 -1.48 -4.21 13.45
CA SER A 61 -2.72 -4.99 13.32
C SER A 61 -3.75 -4.68 14.40
N VAL A 62 -3.34 -3.96 15.46
CA VAL A 62 -4.19 -3.65 16.62
C VAL A 62 -4.57 -2.17 16.57
N PRO A 63 -5.83 -1.82 16.26
CA PRO A 63 -6.30 -0.43 16.26
C PRO A 63 -6.12 0.24 17.62
N LYS A 64 -6.01 1.58 17.61
CA LYS A 64 -5.98 2.35 18.86
C LYS A 64 -7.19 1.99 19.75
N LYS A 65 -6.95 1.85 21.05
CA LYS A 65 -7.96 1.48 22.07
C LYS A 65 -8.46 0.03 21.98
N LYS A 66 -7.82 -0.86 21.22
CA LYS A 66 -8.08 -2.29 21.19
C LYS A 66 -6.92 -3.06 21.80
N LEU A 67 -7.23 -4.25 22.34
CA LEU A 67 -6.25 -5.22 22.84
C LEU A 67 -5.98 -6.29 21.77
N ILE A 68 -4.89 -7.03 21.92
CA ILE A 68 -4.55 -8.15 21.02
C ILE A 68 -5.73 -9.14 20.95
N LYS A 69 -6.31 -9.49 22.09
CA LYS A 69 -7.44 -10.44 22.22
C LYS A 69 -8.75 -9.97 21.58
N ASP A 70 -8.89 -8.67 21.30
CA ASP A 70 -10.06 -8.13 20.61
C ASP A 70 -9.98 -8.36 19.09
N ILE A 71 -8.79 -8.63 18.58
CA ILE A 71 -8.50 -8.74 17.14
C ILE A 71 -8.13 -10.17 16.76
N HIS A 72 -7.38 -10.87 17.61
CA HIS A 72 -6.85 -12.20 17.36
C HIS A 72 -7.46 -13.22 18.33
N LYS A 73 -7.59 -14.46 17.86
CA LYS A 73 -8.12 -15.58 18.66
C LYS A 73 -7.14 -16.74 18.64
N ILE A 74 -7.15 -17.54 19.72
CA ILE A 74 -6.42 -18.82 19.75
C ILE A 74 -6.98 -19.71 18.64
N GLY A 75 -6.09 -20.33 17.87
CA GLY A 75 -6.42 -21.12 16.69
C GLY A 75 -6.48 -20.36 15.38
N ASP A 76 -6.33 -19.02 15.39
CA ASP A 76 -6.21 -18.24 14.16
C ASP A 76 -4.94 -18.60 13.39
N ILE A 77 -5.07 -18.66 12.06
CA ILE A 77 -3.96 -18.83 11.15
C ILE A 77 -3.45 -17.46 10.74
N ILE A 78 -2.17 -17.22 10.98
CA ILE A 78 -1.49 -15.96 10.69
C ILE A 78 -0.27 -16.18 9.80
N PHE A 79 0.18 -15.14 9.12
CA PHE A 79 1.45 -15.13 8.41
C PHE A 79 2.50 -14.45 9.26
N VAL A 80 3.66 -15.08 9.36
CA VAL A 80 4.77 -14.56 10.15
C VAL A 80 6.06 -14.60 9.33
N LYS A 81 6.98 -13.68 9.63
CA LYS A 81 8.31 -13.62 9.01
C LYS A 81 9.35 -13.45 10.10
N LYS A 82 10.43 -14.22 10.03
CA LYS A 82 11.59 -14.03 10.89
C LYS A 82 12.53 -13.01 10.26
N GLU A 83 12.84 -11.94 11.00
CA GLU A 83 13.84 -10.95 10.60
C GLU A 83 14.86 -10.82 11.73
N LYS A 84 16.10 -11.24 11.45
CA LYS A 84 17.13 -11.38 12.50
C LYS A 84 16.60 -12.28 13.63
N ASN A 85 16.51 -11.77 14.84
CA ASN A 85 16.03 -12.49 16.03
C ASN A 85 14.56 -12.20 16.38
N ASN A 86 13.83 -11.48 15.52
CA ASN A 86 12.44 -11.11 15.81
C ASN A 86 11.47 -11.77 14.82
N TRP A 87 10.32 -12.18 15.33
CA TRP A 87 9.19 -12.56 14.52
C TRP A 87 8.27 -11.36 14.30
N LEU A 88 7.81 -11.19 13.07
CA LEU A 88 6.93 -10.13 12.64
C LEU A 88 5.62 -10.72 12.14
N LEU A 89 4.50 -10.17 12.57
CA LEU A 89 3.22 -10.46 11.95
C LEU A 89 3.19 -9.87 10.53
N LYS A 90 2.69 -10.64 9.56
CA LYS A 90 2.56 -10.23 8.16
C LYS A 90 1.12 -10.42 7.67
N GLN A 91 0.75 -9.62 6.69
CA GLN A 91 -0.52 -9.71 6.00
C GLN A 91 -0.34 -9.29 4.54
N TYR A 92 -1.04 -9.96 3.63
CA TYR A 92 -1.13 -9.47 2.26
C TYR A 92 -1.84 -8.11 2.24
N PRO A 93 -1.26 -7.10 1.57
CA PRO A 93 -1.90 -5.80 1.48
C PRO A 93 -3.21 -5.91 0.67
N LYS A 94 -4.26 -5.23 1.15
CA LYS A 94 -5.52 -5.09 0.40
C LYS A 94 -5.40 -4.07 -0.73
N VAL A 95 -4.56 -3.06 -0.56
CA VAL A 95 -4.22 -2.06 -1.57
C VAL A 95 -2.88 -2.38 -2.21
N ASN A 96 -2.78 -2.07 -3.50
CA ASN A 96 -1.55 -2.18 -4.26
C ASN A 96 -1.19 -0.81 -4.85
N GLY A 97 0.09 -0.61 -5.07
CA GLY A 97 0.64 0.58 -5.72
C GLY A 97 1.73 0.18 -6.70
N GLY A 98 2.27 1.15 -7.39
CA GLY A 98 3.46 1.00 -8.20
C GLY A 98 4.42 2.15 -7.92
N ILE A 99 5.67 1.94 -8.24
CA ILE A 99 6.72 2.95 -8.17
C ILE A 99 7.61 2.84 -9.40
N VAL A 100 8.04 3.97 -9.92
CA VAL A 100 9.08 4.08 -10.93
C VAL A 100 10.14 5.06 -10.46
N VAL A 101 11.39 4.73 -10.66
CA VAL A 101 12.54 5.59 -10.38
C VAL A 101 13.23 5.88 -11.71
N LEU A 102 13.40 7.15 -12.03
CA LEU A 102 14.01 7.61 -13.25
C LEU A 102 15.30 8.38 -12.95
N GLU A 103 16.28 8.24 -13.82
CA GLU A 103 17.40 9.14 -13.89
C GLU A 103 16.93 10.47 -14.49
N PRO A 104 17.08 11.62 -13.80
CA PRO A 104 16.42 12.86 -14.22
C PRO A 104 17.00 13.50 -15.49
N PHE A 105 18.25 13.22 -15.83
CA PHE A 105 18.91 13.85 -16.99
C PHE A 105 18.76 13.01 -18.27
N THR A 106 18.73 11.69 -18.18
CA THR A 106 18.62 10.80 -19.34
C THR A 106 17.22 10.25 -19.53
N GLY A 107 16.40 10.22 -18.46
CA GLY A 107 15.08 9.61 -18.47
C GLY A 107 15.12 8.08 -18.33
N ASP A 108 16.29 7.49 -18.10
CA ASP A 108 16.43 6.04 -17.93
C ASP A 108 15.66 5.53 -16.72
N VAL A 109 15.01 4.39 -16.89
CA VAL A 109 14.28 3.73 -15.80
C VAL A 109 15.26 2.92 -14.96
N LEU A 110 15.58 3.41 -13.76
CA LEU A 110 16.47 2.76 -12.80
C LEU A 110 15.77 1.64 -12.02
N ALA A 111 14.49 1.80 -11.72
CA ALA A 111 13.67 0.78 -11.08
C ALA A 111 12.19 0.95 -11.43
N LEU A 112 11.50 -0.18 -11.55
CA LEU A 112 10.06 -0.22 -11.81
C LEU A 112 9.43 -1.37 -11.04
N VAL A 113 8.45 -1.06 -10.18
CA VAL A 113 7.67 -2.05 -9.42
C VAL A 113 6.19 -1.74 -9.61
N GLY A 114 5.46 -2.65 -10.24
CA GLY A 114 4.05 -2.46 -10.58
C GLY A 114 3.03 -3.00 -9.57
N GLY A 115 3.49 -3.61 -8.47
CA GLY A 115 2.62 -4.18 -7.44
C GLY A 115 3.40 -4.87 -6.35
N PHE A 116 2.70 -5.36 -5.34
CA PHE A 116 3.30 -6.02 -4.18
C PHE A 116 3.95 -7.37 -4.52
N ASN A 117 3.28 -8.17 -5.36
CA ASN A 117 3.72 -9.51 -5.69
C ASN A 117 3.11 -9.96 -7.02
N PHE A 118 3.95 -10.46 -7.95
CA PHE A 118 3.53 -10.87 -9.29
C PHE A 118 2.55 -12.04 -9.27
N LYS A 119 2.79 -13.08 -8.46
CA LYS A 119 1.90 -14.25 -8.36
C LYS A 119 0.52 -13.91 -7.81
N LYS A 120 0.42 -12.81 -7.03
CA LYS A 120 -0.86 -12.33 -6.50
C LYS A 120 -1.62 -11.49 -7.51
N SER A 121 -0.90 -10.72 -8.34
CA SER A 121 -1.45 -9.86 -9.38
C SER A 121 -0.38 -9.55 -10.42
N GLU A 122 -0.56 -10.05 -11.63
CA GLU A 122 0.32 -9.79 -12.77
C GLU A 122 0.14 -8.37 -13.34
N PHE A 123 -0.93 -7.68 -12.92
CA PHE A 123 -1.24 -6.33 -13.38
C PHE A 123 -0.20 -5.33 -12.92
N ASN A 124 0.58 -4.79 -13.86
CA ASN A 124 1.57 -3.76 -13.62
C ASN A 124 0.93 -2.37 -13.56
N ARG A 125 0.84 -1.81 -12.37
CA ARG A 125 0.17 -0.51 -12.14
C ARG A 125 0.94 0.68 -12.67
N VAL A 126 2.22 0.55 -12.94
CA VAL A 126 3.02 1.62 -13.53
C VAL A 126 2.73 1.75 -15.03
N THR A 127 2.62 0.61 -15.74
CA THR A 127 2.51 0.61 -17.20
C THR A 127 1.10 0.37 -17.73
N GLN A 128 0.23 -0.29 -16.95
CA GLN A 128 -1.09 -0.74 -17.41
C GLN A 128 -2.26 0.02 -16.77
N ALA A 129 -2.05 0.64 -15.58
CA ALA A 129 -3.13 1.37 -14.92
C ALA A 129 -3.41 2.70 -15.62
N LYS A 130 -4.59 2.81 -16.21
CA LYS A 130 -5.10 4.08 -16.75
C LYS A 130 -5.69 4.89 -15.60
N ARG A 131 -4.94 5.85 -15.10
CA ARG A 131 -5.34 6.71 -13.99
C ARG A 131 -5.34 8.17 -14.40
N GLN A 132 -6.28 8.93 -13.86
CA GLN A 132 -6.30 10.38 -14.00
C GLN A 132 -5.05 10.95 -13.32
N PRO A 133 -4.20 11.73 -14.04
CA PRO A 133 -2.94 12.24 -13.49
C PRO A 133 -3.15 13.27 -12.38
N GLY A 134 -4.26 13.98 -12.36
CA GLY A 134 -4.52 15.05 -11.41
C GLY A 134 -3.41 16.11 -11.47
N SER A 135 -2.96 16.58 -10.31
CA SER A 135 -1.91 17.58 -10.20
C SER A 135 -0.53 17.16 -10.74
N ALA A 136 -0.31 15.86 -10.98
CA ALA A 136 0.94 15.42 -11.65
C ALA A 136 1.04 15.90 -13.10
N PHE A 137 -0.05 16.37 -13.69
CA PHE A 137 -0.06 16.98 -15.04
C PHE A 137 0.40 18.45 -15.05
N LYS A 138 0.36 19.15 -13.91
CA LYS A 138 0.73 20.56 -13.82
C LYS A 138 2.11 20.90 -14.39
N PRO A 139 3.18 20.14 -14.11
CA PRO A 139 4.50 20.45 -14.69
C PRO A 139 4.48 20.54 -16.22
N ILE A 140 3.68 19.71 -16.90
CA ILE A 140 3.54 19.74 -18.36
C ILE A 140 2.85 21.02 -18.80
N VAL A 141 1.77 21.42 -18.11
CA VAL A 141 1.07 22.69 -18.39
C VAL A 141 1.95 23.89 -18.18
N TYR A 142 2.73 23.90 -17.07
CA TYR A 142 3.66 24.99 -16.78
C TYR A 142 4.81 25.07 -17.80
N ALA A 143 5.38 23.92 -18.19
CA ALA A 143 6.40 23.89 -19.23
C ALA A 143 5.88 24.45 -20.55
N ALA A 144 4.71 24.00 -21.01
CA ALA A 144 4.08 24.51 -22.21
C ALA A 144 3.80 26.05 -22.14
N ALA A 145 3.36 26.53 -20.99
CA ALA A 145 3.14 27.97 -20.81
C ALA A 145 4.46 28.79 -20.93
N LEU A 146 5.54 28.29 -20.31
CA LEU A 146 6.86 28.92 -20.41
C LEU A 146 7.37 28.95 -21.85
N GLU A 147 7.19 27.85 -22.61
CA GLU A 147 7.53 27.79 -24.04
C GLU A 147 6.72 28.78 -24.89
N ASN A 148 5.49 29.11 -24.47
CA ASN A 148 4.60 30.06 -25.11
C ASN A 148 4.74 31.51 -24.58
N GLY A 149 5.84 31.86 -23.94
CA GLY A 149 6.20 33.23 -23.57
C GLY A 149 5.72 33.68 -22.20
N PHE A 150 5.10 32.79 -21.39
CA PHE A 150 4.86 33.12 -20.00
C PHE A 150 6.18 33.12 -19.23
N ALA A 151 6.25 33.99 -18.23
CA ALA A 151 7.37 34.06 -17.31
C ALA A 151 6.88 33.78 -15.87
N PRO A 152 7.77 33.45 -14.93
CA PRO A 152 7.38 33.17 -13.53
C PRO A 152 6.64 34.34 -12.86
N ASN A 153 6.82 35.56 -13.33
CA ASN A 153 6.16 36.77 -12.86
C ASN A 153 4.94 37.19 -13.71
N SER A 154 4.61 36.46 -14.78
CA SER A 154 3.37 36.70 -15.53
C SER A 154 2.17 36.59 -14.62
N ILE A 155 1.24 37.54 -14.78
CA ILE A 155 0.01 37.57 -14.00
C ILE A 155 -1.04 36.65 -14.66
N ILE A 156 -1.60 35.75 -13.93
CA ILE A 156 -2.75 34.92 -14.30
C ILE A 156 -3.90 35.22 -13.36
N LEU A 157 -5.11 35.10 -13.85
CA LEU A 157 -6.32 35.33 -13.06
C LEU A 157 -6.85 34.01 -12.49
N ASP A 158 -6.73 33.85 -11.17
CA ASP A 158 -7.39 32.80 -10.43
C ASP A 158 -8.80 33.24 -10.05
N ALA A 159 -9.78 32.90 -10.88
CA ALA A 159 -11.19 33.32 -10.75
C ALA A 159 -12.12 32.14 -11.06
N PRO A 160 -13.39 32.21 -10.64
CA PRO A 160 -14.40 31.23 -11.02
C PRO A 160 -14.52 31.12 -12.54
N PHE A 161 -14.45 29.89 -13.02
CA PHE A 161 -14.60 29.57 -14.43
C PHE A 161 -15.78 28.61 -14.61
N VAL A 162 -16.57 28.86 -15.65
CA VAL A 162 -17.75 28.03 -15.95
C VAL A 162 -17.76 27.74 -17.45
N GLU A 163 -17.75 26.45 -17.80
CA GLU A 163 -17.79 26.01 -19.19
C GLU A 163 -19.01 25.11 -19.41
N SER A 164 -19.74 25.39 -20.48
CA SER A 164 -20.85 24.53 -20.92
C SER A 164 -20.31 23.28 -21.60
N GLN A 165 -20.72 22.11 -21.12
CA GLN A 165 -20.30 20.84 -21.71
C GLN A 165 -21.27 20.31 -22.79
N GLY A 166 -22.26 21.12 -23.20
CA GLY A 166 -23.25 20.78 -24.22
C GLY A 166 -24.66 20.58 -23.66
N VAL A 167 -25.60 20.38 -24.59
CA VAL A 167 -27.03 20.24 -24.28
C VAL A 167 -27.27 19.00 -23.41
N GLY A 168 -27.92 19.19 -22.26
CA GLY A 168 -28.24 18.10 -21.32
C GLY A 168 -27.14 17.72 -20.34
N LEU A 169 -25.95 18.30 -20.44
CA LEU A 169 -24.85 18.11 -19.50
C LEU A 169 -24.74 19.26 -18.49
N LYS A 170 -24.27 18.93 -17.29
CA LYS A 170 -23.99 19.96 -16.27
C LYS A 170 -22.80 20.81 -16.70
N ASN A 171 -22.88 22.11 -16.46
CA ASN A 171 -21.72 22.99 -16.67
C ASN A 171 -20.54 22.54 -15.80
N TRP A 172 -19.35 22.56 -16.39
CA TRP A 172 -18.12 22.33 -15.66
C TRP A 172 -17.72 23.59 -14.89
N LYS A 173 -17.57 23.44 -13.58
CA LYS A 173 -17.22 24.53 -12.65
C LYS A 173 -16.08 24.05 -11.76
N PRO A 174 -14.83 24.15 -12.21
CA PRO A 174 -13.69 23.76 -11.39
C PRO A 174 -13.55 24.68 -10.17
N GLU A 175 -13.15 24.12 -9.06
CA GLU A 175 -12.87 24.84 -7.82
C GLU A 175 -11.44 24.56 -7.37
N ASN A 176 -10.79 25.53 -6.78
CA ASN A 176 -9.53 25.32 -6.10
C ASN A 176 -9.71 24.38 -4.90
N TYR A 177 -8.68 23.60 -4.57
CA TYR A 177 -8.71 22.68 -3.41
C TYR A 177 -9.11 23.41 -2.11
N GLY A 178 -8.63 24.65 -1.92
CA GLY A 178 -8.96 25.50 -0.78
C GLY A 178 -10.32 26.18 -0.85
N LYS A 179 -11.13 25.93 -1.89
CA LYS A 179 -12.46 26.55 -2.13
C LYS A 179 -12.42 28.09 -2.13
N LYS A 180 -11.29 28.67 -2.46
CA LYS A 180 -11.06 30.12 -2.54
C LYS A 180 -10.36 30.47 -3.84
N PHE A 181 -10.73 31.59 -4.41
CA PHE A 181 -10.04 32.21 -5.55
C PHE A 181 -9.19 33.37 -5.06
N TYR A 182 -7.98 33.50 -5.59
CA TYR A 182 -7.00 34.46 -5.13
C TYR A 182 -6.91 35.72 -6.04
N GLY A 183 -7.69 35.75 -7.14
CA GLY A 183 -7.65 36.84 -8.10
C GLY A 183 -6.34 36.87 -8.90
N PRO A 184 -5.86 38.06 -9.32
CA PRO A 184 -4.61 38.19 -10.03
C PRO A 184 -3.44 37.65 -9.20
N SER A 185 -2.79 36.61 -9.70
CA SER A 185 -1.67 35.93 -9.05
C SER A 185 -0.53 35.73 -10.03
N THR A 186 0.70 35.69 -9.53
CA THR A 186 1.84 35.37 -10.40
C THR A 186 1.83 33.90 -10.77
N PHE A 187 2.33 33.59 -11.98
CA PHE A 187 2.47 32.25 -12.49
C PHE A 187 3.25 31.32 -11.53
N ARG A 188 4.24 31.88 -10.81
CA ARG A 188 5.00 31.14 -9.78
C ARG A 188 4.15 30.69 -8.58
N LYS A 189 3.07 31.40 -8.28
CA LYS A 189 2.23 31.15 -7.09
C LYS A 189 1.07 30.20 -7.37
N GLY A 190 0.70 30.04 -8.63
CA GLY A 190 -0.44 29.22 -9.11
C GLY A 190 -0.27 27.72 -8.97
#